data_61c009f4bf4c92a7dc7fa1c142bd0fd4
#
_entry.id   61c009f4bf4c92a7dc7fa1c142bd0fd4
#
_cell.length_a   1.000
_cell.length_b   1.000
_cell.length_c   1.000
_cell.angle_alpha   90.00
_cell.angle_beta   90.00
_cell.angle_gamma   90.00
#
_symmetry.space_group_name_H-M   'P 1'
#
loop_
_entity.id
_entity.type
_entity.pdbx_description
1 polymer ?
#
loop_
_entity_poly.entity_id
_entity_poly.type
_entity_poly.pdbx_seq_one_letter_code
_entity_poly.pdbx_strand_id
1 'polypeptide(L)'
;VVDTKKKTLTEKQELFLEFLCGEAKGNIRSAMNLAGYSENTKVSEVVSSLKDEIVDRSSLLLAMNAPKATFSMIDILDDPGQMGARNAVSAATQILDRSGLVKKEQIQVTGDTGGLFILPPKKDNDPEEEQQVESNNTGEVGE
;
A
#
# COMPACT_ATOMS: atom_id res chain seq x y z
N VAL A 1 9.42 13.45 -20.08
CA VAL A 1 9.12 12.25 -20.89
C VAL A 1 10.10 11.18 -20.42
N VAL A 2 9.64 10.30 -19.52
CA VAL A 2 10.45 9.15 -19.06
C VAL A 2 10.37 8.09 -20.15
N ASP A 3 11.44 7.99 -20.90
CA ASP A 3 11.63 6.97 -21.93
C ASP A 3 11.87 5.63 -21.22
N THR A 4 10.78 4.97 -20.81
CA THR A 4 10.84 3.60 -20.31
C THR A 4 11.18 2.70 -21.49
N LYS A 5 12.47 2.40 -21.66
CA LYS A 5 12.93 1.32 -22.54
C LYS A 5 12.17 0.05 -22.14
N LYS A 6 11.11 -0.25 -22.89
CA LYS A 6 10.34 -1.48 -22.75
C LYS A 6 11.32 -2.63 -22.96
N LYS A 7 11.62 -3.34 -21.89
CA LYS A 7 12.52 -4.51 -21.93
C LYS A 7 11.92 -5.51 -22.91
N THR A 8 12.68 -5.90 -23.91
CA THR A 8 12.26 -6.94 -24.84
C THR A 8 12.20 -8.26 -24.11
N LEU A 9 11.00 -8.78 -23.93
CA LEU A 9 10.78 -10.07 -23.28
C LEU A 9 11.12 -11.19 -24.27
N THR A 10 11.59 -12.30 -23.74
CA THR A 10 11.73 -13.53 -24.52
C THR A 10 10.36 -14.19 -24.70
N GLU A 11 10.20 -14.99 -25.74
CA GLU A 11 8.97 -15.73 -26.01
C GLU A 11 8.48 -16.55 -24.79
N LYS A 12 9.40 -17.22 -24.08
CA LYS A 12 9.09 -17.94 -22.84
C LYS A 12 8.60 -17.04 -21.72
N GLN A 13 9.13 -15.84 -21.61
CA GLN A 13 8.72 -14.87 -20.61
C GLN A 13 7.34 -14.31 -20.91
N GLU A 14 7.03 -14.07 -22.17
CA GLU A 14 5.68 -13.65 -22.58
C GLU A 14 4.65 -14.73 -22.32
N LEU A 15 4.92 -15.98 -22.71
CA LEU A 15 4.06 -17.13 -22.42
C LEU A 15 3.86 -17.33 -20.90
N PHE A 16 4.91 -17.20 -20.12
CA PHE A 16 4.80 -17.28 -18.66
C PHE A 16 3.84 -16.24 -18.09
N LEU A 17 3.95 -14.99 -18.52
CA LEU A 17 3.08 -13.90 -18.05
C LEU A 17 1.63 -14.09 -18.52
N GLU A 18 1.42 -14.62 -19.72
CA GLU A 18 0.09 -14.93 -20.25
C GLU A 18 -0.56 -16.04 -19.43
N PHE A 19 0.13 -17.17 -19.25
CA PHE A 19 -0.39 -18.28 -18.43
C PHE A 19 -0.59 -17.91 -16.97
N LEU A 20 0.29 -17.06 -16.40
CA LEU A 20 0.17 -16.63 -15.00
C LEU A 20 -1.16 -15.91 -14.73
N CYS A 21 -1.56 -15.00 -15.62
CA CYS A 21 -2.80 -14.23 -15.49
C CYS A 21 -4.04 -14.98 -16.03
N GLY A 22 -3.82 -15.99 -16.84
CA GLY A 22 -4.89 -16.77 -17.47
C GLY A 22 -5.08 -18.14 -16.82
N GLU A 23 -4.60 -19.18 -17.48
CA GLU A 23 -4.87 -20.59 -17.17
C GLU A 23 -4.35 -21.01 -15.79
N ALA A 24 -3.15 -20.55 -15.42
CA ALA A 24 -2.55 -20.90 -14.13
C ALA A 24 -3.17 -20.17 -12.92
N LYS A 25 -4.02 -19.16 -13.14
CA LYS A 25 -4.74 -18.41 -12.09
C LYS A 25 -3.81 -17.94 -10.95
N GLY A 26 -2.64 -17.42 -11.29
CA GLY A 26 -1.64 -16.93 -10.33
C GLY A 26 -0.71 -17.99 -9.76
N ASN A 27 -0.83 -19.26 -10.15
CA ASN A 27 0.10 -20.30 -9.72
C ASN A 27 1.39 -20.23 -10.55
N ILE A 28 2.46 -19.73 -9.93
CA ILE A 28 3.73 -19.46 -10.59
C ILE A 28 4.36 -20.75 -11.16
N ARG A 29 4.37 -21.83 -10.39
CA ARG A 29 4.97 -23.10 -10.85
C ARG A 29 4.19 -23.69 -12.04
N SER A 30 2.87 -23.64 -12.00
CA SER A 30 2.02 -24.07 -13.10
C SER A 30 2.27 -23.23 -14.35
N ALA A 31 2.32 -21.91 -14.23
CA ALA A 31 2.62 -21.01 -15.35
C ALA A 31 4.01 -21.27 -15.95
N MET A 32 5.03 -21.54 -15.13
CA MET A 32 6.36 -21.90 -15.59
C MET A 32 6.36 -23.20 -16.39
N ASN A 33 5.66 -24.22 -15.92
CA ASN A 33 5.55 -25.50 -16.61
C ASN A 33 4.84 -25.34 -17.97
N LEU A 34 3.73 -24.60 -18.01
CA LEU A 34 3.02 -24.30 -19.26
C LEU A 34 3.86 -23.48 -20.25
N ALA A 35 4.68 -22.57 -19.77
CA ALA A 35 5.60 -21.78 -20.60
C ALA A 35 6.86 -22.54 -21.03
N GLY A 36 7.01 -23.80 -20.63
CA GLY A 36 8.13 -24.65 -21.03
C GLY A 36 9.45 -24.37 -20.29
N TYR A 37 9.39 -23.87 -19.05
CA TYR A 37 10.56 -23.80 -18.19
C TYR A 37 10.93 -25.19 -17.66
N SER A 38 12.24 -25.40 -17.45
CA SER A 38 12.73 -26.64 -16.83
C SER A 38 12.32 -26.70 -15.36
N GLU A 39 12.05 -27.91 -14.84
CA GLU A 39 11.77 -28.13 -13.41
C GLU A 39 12.87 -27.62 -12.49
N ASN A 40 14.11 -27.61 -12.95
CA ASN A 40 15.28 -27.12 -12.22
C ASN A 40 15.38 -25.58 -12.20
N THR A 41 14.55 -24.88 -12.97
CA THR A 41 14.56 -23.41 -12.99
C THR A 41 14.02 -22.87 -11.68
N LYS A 42 14.78 -22.00 -11.03
CA LYS A 42 14.38 -21.40 -9.76
C LYS A 42 13.28 -20.37 -9.99
N VAL A 43 12.17 -20.56 -9.29
CA VAL A 43 11.02 -19.63 -9.30
C VAL A 43 11.45 -18.21 -8.97
N SER A 44 12.31 -18.04 -7.96
CA SER A 44 12.81 -16.72 -7.54
C SER A 44 13.52 -15.94 -8.64
N GLU A 45 14.30 -16.64 -9.48
CA GLU A 45 15.04 -16.00 -10.59
C GLU A 45 14.06 -15.48 -11.64
N VAL A 46 13.06 -16.28 -12.03
CA VAL A 46 12.05 -15.88 -13.02
C VAL A 46 11.22 -14.71 -12.50
N VAL A 47 10.71 -14.83 -11.27
CA VAL A 47 9.89 -13.77 -10.65
C VAL A 47 10.68 -12.48 -10.47
N SER A 48 11.92 -12.54 -10.00
CA SER A 48 12.75 -11.33 -9.84
C SER A 48 13.06 -10.64 -11.17
N SER A 49 13.26 -11.42 -12.23
CA SER A 49 13.53 -10.87 -13.56
C SER A 49 12.32 -10.22 -14.22
N LEU A 50 11.11 -10.64 -13.86
CA LEU A 50 9.82 -10.21 -14.44
C LEU A 50 8.92 -9.48 -13.44
N LYS A 51 9.48 -8.98 -12.35
CA LYS A 51 8.71 -8.36 -11.26
C LYS A 51 7.81 -7.22 -11.75
N ASP A 52 8.37 -6.32 -12.53
CA ASP A 52 7.65 -5.13 -13.00
C ASP A 52 6.53 -5.51 -13.97
N GLU A 53 6.81 -6.44 -14.88
CA GLU A 53 5.84 -6.96 -15.84
C GLU A 53 4.70 -7.73 -15.16
N ILE A 54 4.99 -8.47 -14.09
CA ILE A 54 3.98 -9.16 -13.26
C ILE A 54 3.07 -8.13 -12.58
N VAL A 55 3.66 -7.06 -12.02
CA VAL A 55 2.88 -5.98 -11.37
C VAL A 55 2.00 -5.26 -12.39
N ASP A 56 2.53 -4.92 -13.55
CA ASP A 56 1.78 -4.24 -14.62
C ASP A 56 0.59 -5.10 -15.09
N ARG A 57 0.81 -6.39 -15.34
CA ARG A 57 -0.28 -7.30 -15.76
C ARG A 57 -1.30 -7.53 -14.64
N SER A 58 -0.86 -7.61 -13.38
CA SER A 58 -1.76 -7.72 -12.24
C SER A 58 -2.64 -6.46 -12.09
N SER A 59 -2.07 -5.29 -12.29
CA SER A 59 -2.80 -4.02 -12.28
C SER A 59 -3.82 -3.93 -13.40
N LEU A 60 -3.44 -4.39 -14.61
CA LEU A 60 -4.36 -4.48 -15.74
C LEU A 60 -5.53 -5.45 -15.45
N LEU A 61 -5.22 -6.62 -14.85
CA LEU A 61 -6.24 -7.59 -14.47
C LEU A 61 -7.24 -7.04 -13.46
N LEU A 62 -6.77 -6.26 -12.47
CA LEU A 62 -7.64 -5.54 -11.53
C LEU A 62 -8.53 -4.53 -12.25
N ALA A 63 -7.96 -3.72 -13.14
CA ALA A 63 -8.70 -2.73 -13.92
C ALA A 63 -9.78 -3.39 -14.79
N MET A 64 -9.47 -4.53 -15.42
CA MET A 64 -10.44 -5.30 -16.22
C MET A 64 -11.58 -5.89 -15.38
N ASN A 65 -11.36 -6.17 -14.10
CA ASN A 65 -12.39 -6.71 -13.20
C ASN A 65 -13.13 -5.61 -12.40
N ALA A 66 -12.73 -4.36 -12.50
CA ALA A 66 -13.42 -3.25 -11.83
C ALA A 66 -14.90 -3.12 -12.22
N PRO A 67 -15.29 -3.24 -13.50
CA PRO A 67 -16.71 -3.24 -13.88
C PRO A 67 -17.51 -4.38 -13.21
N LYS A 68 -16.93 -5.59 -13.14
CA LYS A 68 -17.57 -6.73 -12.48
C LYS A 68 -17.77 -6.48 -10.98
N ALA A 69 -16.77 -5.89 -10.32
CA ALA A 69 -16.86 -5.49 -8.91
C ALA A 69 -17.99 -4.46 -8.70
N THR A 70 -18.11 -3.48 -9.60
CA THR A 70 -19.17 -2.47 -9.58
C THR A 70 -20.55 -3.13 -9.72
N PHE A 71 -20.75 -4.02 -10.66
CA PHE A 71 -22.02 -4.73 -10.83
C PHE A 71 -22.35 -5.59 -9.61
N SER A 72 -21.38 -6.29 -9.02
CA SER A 72 -21.61 -7.06 -7.79
C SER A 72 -22.08 -6.19 -6.63
N MET A 73 -21.63 -4.94 -6.54
CA MET A 73 -22.12 -4.00 -5.53
C MET A 73 -23.54 -3.55 -5.82
N ILE A 74 -23.89 -3.33 -7.09
CA ILE A 74 -25.25 -2.98 -7.52
C ILE A 74 -26.22 -4.13 -7.24
N ASP A 75 -25.86 -5.37 -7.56
CA ASP A 75 -26.66 -6.57 -7.30
C ASP A 75 -26.99 -6.73 -5.80
N ILE A 76 -26.03 -6.38 -4.92
CA ILE A 76 -26.23 -6.42 -3.47
C ILE A 76 -27.17 -5.32 -2.99
N LEU A 77 -27.22 -4.15 -3.67
CA LEU A 77 -28.22 -3.11 -3.37
C LEU A 77 -29.63 -3.56 -3.70
N ASP A 78 -29.80 -4.38 -4.75
CA ASP A 78 -31.08 -4.93 -5.17
C ASP A 78 -31.54 -6.08 -4.25
N ASP A 79 -30.61 -6.90 -3.74
CA ASP A 79 -30.88 -7.98 -2.78
C ASP A 79 -29.87 -7.97 -1.64
N PRO A 80 -30.03 -7.11 -0.63
CA PRO A 80 -29.10 -7.00 0.49
C PRO A 80 -29.10 -8.22 1.43
N GLY A 81 -30.12 -9.07 1.34
CA GLY A 81 -30.26 -10.27 2.15
C GLY A 81 -29.53 -11.51 1.62
N GLN A 82 -28.94 -11.44 0.43
CA GLN A 82 -28.27 -12.60 -0.17
C GLN A 82 -27.09 -13.10 0.65
N MET A 83 -26.93 -14.42 0.69
CA MET A 83 -25.83 -15.05 1.41
C MET A 83 -24.46 -14.60 0.84
N GLY A 84 -23.57 -14.14 1.71
CA GLY A 84 -22.25 -13.70 1.32
C GLY A 84 -22.15 -12.23 0.86
N ALA A 85 -23.24 -11.46 0.89
CA ALA A 85 -23.28 -10.05 0.49
C ALA A 85 -22.15 -9.22 1.14
N ARG A 86 -21.91 -9.37 2.44
CA ARG A 86 -20.83 -8.67 3.15
C ARG A 86 -19.44 -8.97 2.58
N ASN A 87 -19.17 -10.23 2.27
CA ASN A 87 -17.90 -10.65 1.71
C ASN A 87 -17.74 -10.14 0.26
N ALA A 88 -18.82 -10.15 -0.51
CA ALA A 88 -18.83 -9.64 -1.87
C ALA A 88 -18.58 -8.12 -1.92
N VAL A 89 -19.20 -7.35 -1.03
CA VAL A 89 -18.94 -5.90 -0.88
C VAL A 89 -17.49 -5.67 -0.52
N SER A 90 -16.94 -6.40 0.46
CA SER A 90 -15.55 -6.26 0.88
C SER A 90 -14.59 -6.55 -0.27
N ALA A 91 -14.80 -7.63 -1.00
CA ALA A 91 -13.97 -7.98 -2.15
C ALA A 91 -14.07 -6.95 -3.29
N ALA A 92 -15.29 -6.50 -3.61
CA ALA A 92 -15.53 -5.48 -4.63
C ALA A 92 -14.86 -4.15 -4.28
N THR A 93 -14.97 -3.70 -3.04
CA THR A 93 -14.30 -2.48 -2.54
C THR A 93 -12.79 -2.60 -2.72
N GLN A 94 -12.19 -3.72 -2.35
CA GLN A 94 -10.75 -3.96 -2.51
C GLN A 94 -10.29 -3.90 -3.98
N ILE A 95 -11.09 -4.41 -4.90
CA ILE A 95 -10.78 -4.36 -6.34
C ILE A 95 -10.87 -2.92 -6.84
N LEU A 96 -11.92 -2.18 -6.48
CA LEU A 96 -12.12 -0.80 -6.90
C LEU A 96 -11.02 0.12 -6.35
N ASP A 97 -10.66 -0.02 -5.09
CA ASP A 97 -9.60 0.76 -4.46
C ASP A 97 -8.25 0.55 -5.16
N ARG A 98 -7.92 -0.68 -5.51
CA ARG A 98 -6.65 -1.02 -6.18
C ARG A 98 -6.65 -0.71 -7.67
N SER A 99 -7.82 -0.63 -8.31
CA SER A 99 -7.92 -0.23 -9.71
C SER A 99 -7.84 1.28 -9.93
N GLY A 100 -7.70 2.07 -8.84
CA GLY A 100 -7.61 3.53 -8.89
C GLY A 100 -8.95 4.25 -8.90
N LEU A 101 -10.08 3.53 -8.75
CA LEU A 101 -11.41 4.10 -8.56
C LEU A 101 -11.67 4.40 -7.07
N VAL A 102 -10.70 5.06 -6.44
CA VAL A 102 -10.73 5.39 -5.02
C VAL A 102 -11.72 6.51 -4.77
N LYS A 103 -12.50 6.41 -3.70
CA LYS A 103 -13.21 7.54 -3.12
C LYS A 103 -12.19 8.64 -2.83
N LYS A 104 -12.24 9.75 -3.57
CA LYS A 104 -11.43 10.93 -3.27
C LYS A 104 -11.93 11.49 -1.93
N GLU A 105 -11.26 11.15 -0.85
CA GLU A 105 -11.42 11.89 0.38
C GLU A 105 -10.79 13.26 0.14
N GLN A 106 -11.65 14.24 -0.13
CA GLN A 106 -11.24 15.64 -0.04
C GLN A 106 -11.06 15.92 1.46
N ILE A 107 -9.84 15.77 1.95
CA ILE A 107 -9.45 16.40 3.19
C ILE A 107 -9.47 17.90 2.89
N GLN A 108 -10.62 18.54 3.13
CA GLN A 108 -10.64 19.98 3.29
C GLN A 108 -9.86 20.26 4.56
N VAL A 109 -8.56 20.49 4.40
CA VAL A 109 -7.80 21.24 5.38
C VAL A 109 -8.38 22.67 5.30
N THR A 110 -9.47 22.92 6.02
CA THR A 110 -9.85 24.25 6.42
C THR A 110 -8.73 24.71 7.34
N GLY A 111 -7.65 25.17 6.71
CA GLY A 111 -6.65 25.95 7.38
C GLY A 111 -7.33 27.26 7.78
N ASP A 112 -7.93 27.24 8.97
CA ASP A 112 -8.03 28.47 9.75
C ASP A 112 -6.58 28.93 9.92
N THR A 113 -6.21 29.98 9.21
CA THR A 113 -4.87 30.57 9.20
C THR A 113 -4.50 31.19 10.56
N GLY A 114 -5.11 30.73 11.65
CA GLY A 114 -4.88 31.12 13.03
C GLY A 114 -3.99 30.19 13.84
N GLY A 115 -3.55 29.07 13.30
CA GLY A 115 -2.73 28.09 14.00
C GLY A 115 -1.25 28.15 13.64
N LEU A 116 -0.65 29.32 13.69
CA LEU A 116 0.79 29.40 13.79
C LEU A 116 1.17 28.80 15.14
N PHE A 117 1.65 27.57 15.16
CA PHE A 117 2.30 27.01 16.35
C PHE A 117 3.59 27.80 16.57
N ILE A 118 3.47 28.93 17.27
CA ILE A 118 4.63 29.62 17.80
C ILE A 118 5.12 28.73 18.95
N LEU A 119 6.15 27.93 18.67
CA LEU A 119 6.89 27.27 19.73
C LEU A 119 7.38 28.39 20.66
N PRO A 120 7.12 28.29 21.98
CA PRO A 120 7.67 29.25 22.90
C PRO A 120 9.20 29.27 22.75
N PRO A 121 9.83 30.45 22.79
CA PRO A 121 11.28 30.53 22.68
C PRO A 121 11.88 29.62 23.74
N LYS A 122 12.85 28.81 23.36
CA LYS A 122 13.65 28.02 24.27
C LYS A 122 14.24 28.98 25.31
N LYS A 123 13.84 28.82 26.56
CA LYS A 123 14.50 29.54 27.62
C LYS A 123 15.94 29.03 27.63
N ASP A 124 16.86 29.88 27.20
CA ASP A 124 18.26 29.66 27.47
C ASP A 124 18.38 29.64 28.99
N ASN A 125 18.83 28.52 29.54
CA ASN A 125 19.12 28.41 30.96
C ASN A 125 20.24 29.41 31.24
N ASP A 126 19.88 30.53 31.83
CA ASP A 126 20.84 31.46 32.37
C ASP A 126 21.58 30.75 33.52
N PRO A 127 22.92 30.64 33.47
CA PRO A 127 23.67 29.92 34.49
C PRO A 127 23.72 30.63 35.85
N GLU A 128 22.97 31.72 36.04
CA GLU A 128 22.99 32.50 37.28
C GLU A 128 21.95 32.07 38.34
N GLU A 129 21.04 31.16 38.06
CA GLU A 129 20.05 30.68 39.05
C GLU A 129 20.49 29.46 39.88
N GLU A 130 21.66 28.83 39.59
CA GLU A 130 22.13 27.67 40.36
C GLU A 130 22.88 28.01 41.62
N GLN A 131 23.12 29.30 41.96
CA GLN A 131 23.90 29.67 43.16
C GLN A 131 23.05 30.11 44.36
N GLN A 132 21.72 30.07 44.33
CA GLN A 132 20.90 30.51 45.48
C GLN A 132 20.21 29.39 46.26
N VAL A 133 20.41 28.12 45.93
CA VAL A 133 19.74 27.00 46.62
C VAL A 133 20.63 26.31 47.65
N GLU A 134 21.93 26.65 47.74
CA GLU A 134 22.87 25.97 48.65
C GLU A 134 23.17 26.69 49.98
N SER A 135 22.49 27.79 50.33
CA SER A 135 22.85 28.53 51.55
C SER A 135 21.82 28.50 52.71
N ASN A 136 20.79 27.66 52.65
CA ASN A 136 19.78 27.60 53.72
C ASN A 136 19.58 26.20 54.30
N ASN A 137 20.63 25.46 54.57
CA ASN A 137 20.50 24.26 55.44
C ASN A 137 21.73 24.06 56.33
N THR A 138 21.94 25.02 57.23
CA THR A 138 22.79 24.80 58.42
C THR A 138 22.29 25.62 59.63
N GLY A 139 21.83 24.86 60.63
CA GLY A 139 21.46 25.38 61.94
C GLY A 139 20.01 25.08 62.27
N GLU A 140 19.67 24.34 63.27
CA GLU A 140 20.19 24.20 64.62
C GLU A 140 19.76 22.86 65.20
N VAL A 141 20.74 22.21 65.84
CA VAL A 141 20.54 21.18 66.85
C VAL A 141 20.62 21.92 68.16
N GLY A 142 19.67 21.73 69.03
CA GLY A 142 19.72 22.32 70.38
C GLY A 142 18.60 21.73 71.25
N GLU A 143 19.03 20.82 72.14
CA GLU A 143 18.48 20.43 73.45
C GLU A 143 17.04 19.83 73.47
#